data_19a59827ecc35b07b2cc4d2fa757f0dc
#
_entry.id   19a59827ecc35b07b2cc4d2fa757f0dc
#
_cell.length_a   1.000
_cell.length_b   1.000
_cell.length_c   1.000
_cell.angle_alpha   90.00
_cell.angle_beta   90.00
_cell.angle_gamma   90.00
#
_symmetry.space_group_name_H-M   'P 1'
#
loop_
_entity.id
_entity.type
_entity.pdbx_description
1 polymer ?
#
loop_
_entity_poly.entity_id
_entity_poly.type
_entity_poly.pdbx_seq_one_letter_code
_entity_poly.pdbx_strand_id
1 'polypeptide(L)'
;MIKIKNFIIFIIIFSVLNCSKEDKKIKINSILLFGDSLMSGYGLIEEEHLSKILEKDLKLDGYSINVSNESISGDTTFDGLNRIENIFLDKNYDLVIIGLGANDMLRGINPNVTKKNLEKIIEIILKKNMKILLTGMVASPTRGLEYKKKFDQIFPDLKNTYDLNFMPFLLKGVALRPKYNQSDLIHPNLLGIKLISNNLKEIIIDLM
;
A
#
# COMPACT_ATOMS: atom_id res chain seq x y z
N MET A 1 7.29 78.16 -14.93
CA MET A 1 8.30 77.13 -14.61
C MET A 1 7.63 76.05 -13.76
N ILE A 2 7.25 74.94 -14.40
CA ILE A 2 6.59 73.83 -13.73
C ILE A 2 7.66 72.73 -13.54
N LYS A 3 7.95 72.37 -12.27
CA LYS A 3 8.87 71.30 -11.92
C LYS A 3 8.12 69.97 -11.94
N ILE A 4 8.45 69.11 -12.91
CA ILE A 4 7.97 67.73 -12.95
C ILE A 4 8.81 66.90 -11.98
N LYS A 5 8.14 66.38 -10.90
CA LYS A 5 8.75 65.41 -10.00
C LYS A 5 8.67 64.02 -10.62
N ASN A 6 9.82 63.41 -10.91
CA ASN A 6 9.92 62.02 -11.33
C ASN A 6 9.55 61.09 -10.19
N PHE A 7 8.46 60.35 -10.36
CA PHE A 7 8.02 59.30 -9.44
C PHE A 7 8.56 57.99 -9.98
N ILE A 8 9.61 57.44 -9.34
CA ILE A 8 10.16 56.14 -9.68
C ILE A 8 9.31 55.08 -8.97
N ILE A 9 8.51 54.35 -9.72
CA ILE A 9 7.76 53.20 -9.22
C ILE A 9 8.71 51.98 -9.19
N PHE A 10 9.07 51.54 -7.99
CA PHE A 10 9.80 50.30 -7.79
C PHE A 10 8.80 49.13 -7.87
N ILE A 11 8.77 48.42 -8.98
CA ILE A 11 8.01 47.17 -9.13
C ILE A 11 8.84 46.07 -8.49
N ILE A 12 8.46 45.65 -7.28
CA ILE A 12 8.99 44.45 -6.62
C ILE A 12 8.31 43.23 -7.27
N ILE A 13 9.03 42.56 -8.16
CA ILE A 13 8.60 41.27 -8.71
C ILE A 13 8.81 40.22 -7.64
N PHE A 14 7.73 39.82 -6.95
CA PHE A 14 7.71 38.65 -6.09
C PHE A 14 7.75 37.40 -6.98
N SER A 15 8.92 36.84 -7.20
CA SER A 15 9.06 35.50 -7.79
C SER A 15 8.60 34.46 -6.75
N VAL A 16 7.36 33.98 -6.90
CA VAL A 16 6.88 32.82 -6.19
C VAL A 16 7.65 31.63 -6.72
N LEU A 17 8.68 31.20 -5.99
CA LEU A 17 9.31 29.89 -6.21
C LEU A 17 8.26 28.83 -5.90
N ASN A 18 7.58 28.39 -6.94
CA ASN A 18 6.74 27.19 -6.88
C ASN A 18 7.70 26.00 -6.74
N CYS A 19 8.01 25.61 -5.52
CA CYS A 19 8.73 24.37 -5.22
C CYS A 19 7.76 23.20 -5.46
N SER A 20 7.57 22.84 -6.72
CA SER A 20 6.99 21.55 -7.06
C SER A 20 7.98 20.51 -6.53
N LYS A 21 7.60 19.74 -5.51
CA LYS A 21 8.29 18.48 -5.20
C LYS A 21 8.23 17.65 -6.49
N GLU A 22 9.34 17.58 -7.22
CA GLU A 22 9.53 16.55 -8.23
C GLU A 22 9.48 15.22 -7.48
N ASP A 23 8.42 14.45 -7.67
CA ASP A 23 8.33 13.09 -7.17
C ASP A 23 9.46 12.31 -7.84
N LYS A 24 10.51 12.05 -7.05
CA LYS A 24 11.72 11.39 -7.52
C LYS A 24 11.35 9.96 -7.90
N LYS A 25 11.16 9.71 -9.18
CA LYS A 25 10.89 8.38 -9.73
C LYS A 25 11.93 7.40 -9.23
N ILE A 26 11.49 6.22 -8.81
CA ILE A 26 12.36 5.18 -8.23
C ILE A 26 12.53 4.05 -9.22
N LYS A 27 13.73 3.47 -9.27
CA LYS A 27 13.94 2.22 -10.00
C LYS A 27 13.48 1.07 -9.12
N ILE A 28 12.52 0.28 -9.61
CA ILE A 28 12.00 -0.91 -8.91
C ILE A 28 12.38 -2.13 -9.74
N ASN A 29 13.16 -3.06 -9.17
CA ASN A 29 13.49 -4.35 -9.78
C ASN A 29 12.99 -5.53 -8.90
N SER A 30 12.71 -5.26 -7.64
CA SER A 30 12.28 -6.27 -6.67
C SER A 30 11.15 -5.76 -5.77
N ILE A 31 10.08 -6.54 -5.69
CA ILE A 31 8.91 -6.25 -4.87
C ILE A 31 8.70 -7.39 -3.89
N LEU A 32 8.38 -7.06 -2.64
CA LEU A 32 7.90 -8.00 -1.64
C LEU A 32 6.40 -7.77 -1.39
N LEU A 33 5.60 -8.82 -1.52
CA LEU A 33 4.24 -8.85 -0.96
C LEU A 33 4.33 -9.36 0.47
N PHE A 34 3.88 -8.54 1.42
CA PHE A 34 3.89 -8.84 2.84
C PHE A 34 2.48 -8.64 3.43
N GLY A 35 1.75 -9.74 3.55
CA GLY A 35 0.33 -9.69 3.89
C GLY A 35 -0.19 -10.97 4.52
N ASP A 36 -1.49 -11.13 4.40
CA ASP A 36 -2.27 -12.29 4.86
C ASP A 36 -2.84 -13.12 3.70
N SER A 37 -3.96 -13.82 3.92
CA SER A 37 -4.61 -14.68 2.94
C SER A 37 -5.02 -13.96 1.65
N LEU A 38 -5.25 -12.65 1.71
CA LEU A 38 -5.65 -11.85 0.54
C LEU A 38 -4.50 -11.67 -0.46
N MET A 39 -3.27 -11.85 -0.02
CA MET A 39 -2.07 -11.76 -0.86
C MET A 39 -1.36 -13.10 -1.04
N SER A 40 -1.55 -14.08 -0.13
CA SER A 40 -0.82 -15.35 -0.15
C SER A 40 -1.24 -16.29 -1.28
N GLY A 41 -2.42 -16.09 -1.88
CA GLY A 41 -2.99 -17.00 -2.87
C GLY A 41 -3.86 -18.10 -2.27
N TYR A 42 -4.46 -17.86 -1.10
CA TYR A 42 -5.34 -18.81 -0.43
C TYR A 42 -6.40 -19.40 -1.37
N GLY A 43 -6.47 -20.74 -1.43
CA GLY A 43 -7.45 -21.47 -2.25
C GLY A 43 -7.20 -21.46 -3.76
N LEU A 44 -6.04 -20.95 -4.22
CA LEU A 44 -5.65 -20.88 -5.62
C LEU A 44 -4.40 -21.73 -5.87
N ILE A 45 -4.19 -22.14 -7.12
CA ILE A 45 -2.92 -22.76 -7.55
C ILE A 45 -1.82 -21.69 -7.64
N GLU A 46 -0.55 -22.08 -7.59
CA GLU A 46 0.58 -21.14 -7.50
C GLU A 46 0.62 -20.13 -8.66
N GLU A 47 0.31 -20.57 -9.88
CA GLU A 47 0.29 -19.71 -11.08
C GLU A 47 -0.77 -18.60 -11.01
N GLU A 48 -1.77 -18.75 -10.15
CA GLU A 48 -2.85 -17.80 -9.93
C GLU A 48 -2.61 -16.88 -8.71
N HIS A 49 -1.51 -17.09 -7.97
CA HIS A 49 -1.17 -16.22 -6.85
C HIS A 49 -0.91 -14.78 -7.30
N LEU A 50 -1.24 -13.82 -6.45
CA LEU A 50 -1.09 -12.39 -6.75
C LEU A 50 0.34 -12.03 -7.21
N SER A 51 1.37 -12.62 -6.58
CA SER A 51 2.76 -12.37 -6.96
C SER A 51 3.05 -12.79 -8.40
N LYS A 52 2.58 -13.96 -8.82
CA LYS A 52 2.79 -14.49 -10.17
C LYS A 52 2.03 -13.69 -11.23
N ILE A 53 0.79 -13.34 -10.94
CA ILE A 53 -0.03 -12.51 -11.86
C ILE A 53 0.58 -11.11 -11.99
N LEU A 54 0.95 -10.46 -10.87
CA LEU A 54 1.55 -9.12 -10.88
C LEU A 54 2.89 -9.09 -11.61
N GLU A 55 3.77 -10.06 -11.36
CA GLU A 55 5.05 -10.19 -12.05
C GLU A 55 4.86 -10.37 -13.57
N LYS A 56 3.92 -11.23 -13.96
CA LYS A 56 3.55 -11.45 -15.36
C LYS A 56 2.99 -10.19 -16.01
N ASP A 57 2.08 -9.48 -15.33
CA ASP A 57 1.44 -8.27 -15.86
C ASP A 57 2.45 -7.14 -16.03
N LEU A 58 3.36 -6.95 -15.07
CA LEU A 58 4.47 -5.99 -15.17
C LEU A 58 5.41 -6.33 -16.33
N LYS A 59 5.73 -7.61 -16.51
CA LYS A 59 6.59 -8.09 -17.62
C LYS A 59 5.95 -7.85 -19.00
N LEU A 60 4.64 -8.02 -19.11
CA LEU A 60 3.91 -7.74 -20.36
C LEU A 60 3.95 -6.25 -20.72
N ASP A 61 4.02 -5.36 -19.73
CA ASP A 61 4.16 -3.93 -19.91
C ASP A 61 5.64 -3.48 -20.06
N GLY A 62 6.58 -4.44 -20.16
CA GLY A 62 8.01 -4.18 -20.41
C GLY A 62 8.87 -3.98 -19.16
N TYR A 63 8.34 -4.19 -17.96
CA TYR A 63 9.08 -4.06 -16.71
C TYR A 63 9.61 -5.42 -16.24
N SER A 64 10.92 -5.53 -16.05
CA SER A 64 11.57 -6.74 -15.52
C SER A 64 11.70 -6.62 -13.99
N ILE A 65 10.63 -6.99 -13.28
CA ILE A 65 10.52 -6.86 -11.81
C ILE A 65 10.23 -8.24 -11.23
N ASN A 66 11.00 -8.65 -10.23
CA ASN A 66 10.75 -9.87 -9.46
C ASN A 66 9.77 -9.58 -8.33
N VAL A 67 8.73 -10.40 -8.19
CA VAL A 67 7.73 -10.27 -7.13
C VAL A 67 7.79 -11.48 -6.18
N SER A 68 8.40 -11.28 -5.01
CA SER A 68 8.42 -12.25 -3.91
C SER A 68 7.15 -12.18 -3.09
N ASN A 69 6.71 -13.30 -2.53
CA ASN A 69 5.54 -13.37 -1.66
C ASN A 69 5.89 -14.00 -0.32
N GLU A 70 5.84 -13.21 0.73
CA GLU A 70 6.00 -13.65 2.13
C GLU A 70 4.69 -13.42 2.92
N SER A 71 3.55 -13.47 2.21
CA SER A 71 2.24 -13.38 2.86
C SER A 71 1.82 -14.73 3.42
N ILE A 72 1.27 -14.73 4.64
CA ILE A 72 0.84 -15.96 5.33
C ILE A 72 -0.65 -15.86 5.65
N SER A 73 -1.39 -16.87 5.20
CA SER A 73 -2.83 -16.96 5.44
C SER A 73 -3.15 -16.99 6.94
N GLY A 74 -4.05 -16.12 7.39
CA GLY A 74 -4.45 -16.02 8.78
C GLY A 74 -3.64 -15.03 9.63
N ASP A 75 -2.53 -14.48 9.12
CA ASP A 75 -1.73 -13.51 9.86
C ASP A 75 -2.52 -12.28 10.27
N THR A 76 -2.39 -11.92 11.53
CA THR A 76 -2.72 -10.59 12.05
C THR A 76 -1.52 -9.66 11.90
N THR A 77 -1.71 -8.39 12.21
CA THR A 77 -0.59 -7.43 12.28
C THR A 77 0.45 -7.82 13.33
N PHE A 78 0.04 -8.51 14.41
CA PHE A 78 0.95 -9.03 15.43
C PHE A 78 1.83 -10.16 14.88
N ASP A 79 1.22 -11.11 14.15
CA ASP A 79 1.95 -12.23 13.54
C ASP A 79 2.96 -11.71 12.50
N GLY A 80 2.54 -10.77 11.65
CA GLY A 80 3.42 -10.09 10.70
C GLY A 80 4.59 -9.38 11.39
N LEU A 81 4.32 -8.65 12.47
CA LEU A 81 5.37 -7.96 13.24
C LEU A 81 6.43 -8.92 13.78
N ASN A 82 6.02 -10.08 14.26
CA ASN A 82 6.93 -11.07 14.85
C ASN A 82 7.88 -11.72 13.84
N ARG A 83 7.57 -11.69 12.53
CA ARG A 83 8.38 -12.36 11.49
C ARG A 83 9.07 -11.43 10.51
N ILE A 84 8.73 -10.15 10.47
CA ILE A 84 9.23 -9.26 9.43
C ILE A 84 10.75 -9.08 9.46
N GLU A 85 11.37 -9.02 10.63
CA GLU A 85 12.83 -8.86 10.74
C GLU A 85 13.57 -10.06 10.14
N ASN A 86 13.05 -11.27 10.31
CA ASN A 86 13.65 -12.49 9.78
C ASN A 86 13.63 -12.51 8.23
N ILE A 87 12.60 -11.92 7.59
CA ILE A 87 12.52 -11.83 6.12
C ILE A 87 13.67 -10.98 5.56
N PHE A 88 14.12 -9.98 6.33
CA PHE A 88 15.14 -9.03 5.91
C PHE A 88 16.56 -9.34 6.41
N LEU A 89 16.81 -10.53 6.94
CA LEU A 89 18.16 -10.90 7.39
C LEU A 89 19.17 -10.89 6.22
N ASP A 90 18.78 -11.50 5.10
CA ASP A 90 19.66 -11.67 3.94
C ASP A 90 19.08 -11.08 2.64
N LYS A 91 17.96 -10.38 2.72
CA LYS A 91 17.23 -9.86 1.54
C LYS A 91 16.82 -8.40 1.72
N ASN A 92 16.99 -7.63 0.65
CA ASN A 92 16.43 -6.30 0.52
C ASN A 92 15.53 -6.23 -0.72
N TYR A 93 14.55 -5.34 -0.66
CA TYR A 93 13.61 -5.12 -1.76
C TYR A 93 13.53 -3.62 -2.07
N ASP A 94 13.28 -3.28 -3.34
CA ASP A 94 13.08 -1.88 -3.73
C ASP A 94 11.73 -1.35 -3.24
N LEU A 95 10.72 -2.24 -3.20
CA LEU A 95 9.36 -1.90 -2.74
C LEU A 95 8.79 -3.05 -1.90
N VAL A 96 8.25 -2.73 -0.73
CA VAL A 96 7.45 -3.64 0.11
C VAL A 96 5.98 -3.22 0.06
N ILE A 97 5.11 -4.11 -0.37
CA ILE A 97 3.65 -3.91 -0.38
C ILE A 97 3.08 -4.56 0.87
N ILE A 98 2.54 -3.75 1.78
CA ILE A 98 1.96 -4.22 3.04
C ILE A 98 0.46 -4.41 2.87
N GLY A 99 -0.05 -5.62 3.14
CA GLY A 99 -1.47 -5.98 3.09
C GLY A 99 -1.92 -6.78 4.30
N LEU A 100 -1.82 -6.17 5.48
CA LEU A 100 -2.21 -6.74 6.77
C LEU A 100 -3.35 -5.95 7.42
N GLY A 101 -4.07 -6.60 8.33
CA GLY A 101 -5.13 -6.01 9.14
C GLY A 101 -6.51 -6.60 8.91
N ALA A 102 -6.73 -7.37 7.83
CA ALA A 102 -8.03 -8.02 7.60
C ALA A 102 -8.36 -8.99 8.75
N ASN A 103 -7.39 -9.80 9.20
CA ASN A 103 -7.59 -10.73 10.30
C ASN A 103 -7.75 -10.02 11.65
N ASP A 104 -7.09 -8.88 11.86
CA ASP A 104 -7.33 -8.04 13.04
C ASP A 104 -8.79 -7.59 13.10
N MET A 105 -9.32 -7.09 11.99
CA MET A 105 -10.72 -6.69 11.86
C MET A 105 -11.67 -7.87 12.06
N LEU A 106 -11.41 -9.02 11.43
CA LEU A 106 -12.25 -10.22 11.55
C LEU A 106 -12.28 -10.76 12.98
N ARG A 107 -11.18 -10.68 13.72
CA ARG A 107 -11.07 -11.11 15.13
C ARG A 107 -11.48 -10.04 16.11
N GLY A 108 -11.81 -8.81 15.68
CA GLY A 108 -12.21 -7.70 16.54
C GLY A 108 -11.07 -7.19 17.42
N ILE A 109 -9.83 -7.29 16.96
CA ILE A 109 -8.66 -6.75 17.67
C ILE A 109 -8.82 -5.22 17.76
N ASN A 110 -8.45 -4.64 18.90
CA ASN A 110 -8.54 -3.21 19.12
C ASN A 110 -7.78 -2.44 18.04
N PRO A 111 -8.40 -1.50 17.32
CA PRO A 111 -7.77 -0.73 16.23
C PRO A 111 -6.46 -0.06 16.63
N ASN A 112 -6.31 0.36 17.90
CA ASN A 112 -5.05 0.93 18.39
C ASN A 112 -3.90 -0.09 18.43
N VAL A 113 -4.20 -1.37 18.66
CA VAL A 113 -3.20 -2.44 18.63
C VAL A 113 -2.77 -2.69 17.20
N THR A 114 -3.74 -2.82 16.28
CA THR A 114 -3.48 -2.95 14.84
C THR A 114 -2.60 -1.81 14.34
N LYS A 115 -2.95 -0.56 14.68
CA LYS A 115 -2.17 0.63 14.29
C LYS A 115 -0.73 0.54 14.80
N LYS A 116 -0.52 0.26 16.09
CA LYS A 116 0.83 0.16 16.70
C LYS A 116 1.68 -0.94 16.07
N ASN A 117 1.10 -2.07 15.72
CA ASN A 117 1.83 -3.14 15.05
C ASN A 117 2.25 -2.72 13.64
N LEU A 118 1.35 -2.09 12.86
CA LEU A 118 1.66 -1.56 11.54
C LEU A 118 2.73 -0.44 11.60
N GLU A 119 2.68 0.45 12.59
CA GLU A 119 3.71 1.47 12.84
C GLU A 119 5.09 0.83 12.97
N LYS A 120 5.22 -0.19 13.83
CA LYS A 120 6.50 -0.90 14.02
C LYS A 120 6.97 -1.62 12.74
N ILE A 121 6.06 -2.27 12.01
CA ILE A 121 6.37 -2.90 10.72
C ILE A 121 6.93 -1.86 9.74
N ILE A 122 6.24 -0.71 9.61
CA ILE A 122 6.66 0.39 8.75
C ILE A 122 8.05 0.90 9.16
N GLU A 123 8.28 1.13 10.44
CA GLU A 123 9.57 1.61 10.96
C GLU A 123 10.72 0.63 10.67
N ILE A 124 10.49 -0.68 10.82
CA ILE A 124 11.48 -1.72 10.50
C ILE A 124 11.87 -1.64 9.01
N ILE A 125 10.87 -1.52 8.12
CA ILE A 125 11.11 -1.45 6.68
C ILE A 125 11.86 -0.16 6.31
N LEU A 126 11.42 0.99 6.85
CA LEU A 126 12.03 2.29 6.59
C LEU A 126 13.49 2.38 7.08
N LYS A 127 13.82 1.76 8.23
CA LYS A 127 15.21 1.66 8.74
C LYS A 127 16.15 0.95 7.77
N LYS A 128 15.62 0.10 6.89
CA LYS A 128 16.38 -0.59 5.84
C LYS A 128 16.38 0.16 4.50
N ASN A 129 15.89 1.41 4.47
CA ASN A 129 15.79 2.26 3.28
C ASN A 129 14.94 1.67 2.14
N MET A 130 14.04 0.73 2.44
CA MET A 130 13.11 0.18 1.47
C MET A 130 11.87 1.09 1.33
N LYS A 131 11.31 1.17 0.12
CA LYS A 131 10.05 1.90 -0.12
C LYS A 131 8.86 1.06 0.29
N ILE A 132 7.78 1.74 0.67
CA ILE A 132 6.54 1.08 1.12
C ILE A 132 5.37 1.55 0.24
N LEU A 133 4.56 0.58 -0.19
CA LEU A 133 3.18 0.79 -0.64
C LEU A 133 2.27 0.17 0.43
N LEU A 134 1.62 1.02 1.23
CA LEU A 134 0.65 0.56 2.21
C LEU A 134 -0.70 0.35 1.52
N THR A 135 -1.29 -0.83 1.66
CA THR A 135 -2.66 -1.09 1.20
C THR A 135 -3.62 -1.03 2.37
N GLY A 136 -4.67 -0.22 2.22
CA GLY A 136 -5.71 -0.08 3.23
C GLY A 136 -6.70 -1.24 3.24
N MET A 137 -7.35 -1.39 4.39
CA MET A 137 -8.46 -2.30 4.61
C MET A 137 -9.66 -1.54 5.17
N VAL A 138 -10.87 -1.98 4.83
CA VAL A 138 -12.12 -1.37 5.28
C VAL A 138 -12.88 -2.35 6.17
N ALA A 139 -13.22 -1.92 7.39
CA ALA A 139 -13.94 -2.76 8.33
C ALA A 139 -15.41 -2.94 7.94
N SER A 140 -15.94 -4.15 8.20
CA SER A 140 -17.37 -4.41 8.11
C SER A 140 -18.14 -3.58 9.14
N PRO A 141 -19.30 -3.00 8.79
CA PRO A 141 -20.15 -2.31 9.76
C PRO A 141 -20.73 -3.25 10.84
N THR A 142 -20.69 -4.56 10.61
CA THR A 142 -21.15 -5.57 11.60
C THR A 142 -20.33 -5.57 12.89
N ARG A 143 -19.12 -4.98 12.87
CA ARG A 143 -18.27 -4.77 14.07
C ARG A 143 -18.69 -3.55 14.90
N GLY A 144 -19.72 -2.82 14.50
CA GLY A 144 -20.16 -1.57 15.09
C GLY A 144 -19.50 -0.35 14.45
N LEU A 145 -20.26 0.76 14.37
CA LEU A 145 -19.81 1.97 13.68
C LEU A 145 -18.59 2.62 14.32
N GLU A 146 -18.48 2.55 15.64
CA GLU A 146 -17.34 3.10 16.40
C GLU A 146 -16.04 2.33 16.05
N TYR A 147 -16.09 0.98 16.06
CA TYR A 147 -14.97 0.15 15.64
C TYR A 147 -14.58 0.47 14.19
N LYS A 148 -15.56 0.46 13.28
CA LYS A 148 -15.33 0.75 11.87
C LYS A 148 -14.63 2.08 11.68
N LYS A 149 -15.13 3.15 12.29
CA LYS A 149 -14.55 4.49 12.19
C LYS A 149 -13.09 4.51 12.62
N LYS A 150 -12.76 3.89 13.76
CA LYS A 150 -11.39 3.82 14.28
C LYS A 150 -10.48 2.97 13.40
N PHE A 151 -10.99 1.84 12.92
CA PHE A 151 -10.22 0.92 12.08
C PHE A 151 -9.92 1.52 10.69
N ASP A 152 -10.92 2.07 10.02
CA ASP A 152 -10.77 2.65 8.68
C ASP A 152 -9.81 3.85 8.69
N GLN A 153 -9.67 4.54 9.83
CA GLN A 153 -8.78 5.69 9.97
C GLN A 153 -7.30 5.29 10.12
N ILE A 154 -6.98 4.03 10.49
CA ILE A 154 -5.60 3.57 10.71
C ILE A 154 -4.72 3.85 9.49
N PHE A 155 -5.16 3.41 8.32
CA PHE A 155 -4.33 3.41 7.11
C PHE A 155 -4.08 4.83 6.55
N PRO A 156 -5.07 5.73 6.46
CA PRO A 156 -4.83 7.13 6.11
C PRO A 156 -3.91 7.85 7.10
N ASP A 157 -4.04 7.58 8.41
CA ASP A 157 -3.17 8.16 9.43
C ASP A 157 -1.72 7.73 9.22
N LEU A 158 -1.48 6.42 9.05
CA LEU A 158 -0.14 5.88 8.82
C LEU A 158 0.47 6.44 7.54
N LYS A 159 -0.32 6.48 6.45
CA LYS A 159 0.10 7.10 5.19
C LYS A 159 0.58 8.54 5.40
N ASN A 160 -0.17 9.33 6.16
CA ASN A 160 0.16 10.74 6.40
C ASN A 160 1.35 10.89 7.36
N THR A 161 1.42 10.05 8.42
CA THR A 161 2.50 10.11 9.43
C THR A 161 3.87 9.79 8.82
N TYR A 162 3.93 8.82 7.93
CA TYR A 162 5.19 8.31 7.35
C TYR A 162 5.40 8.72 5.89
N ASP A 163 4.54 9.55 5.31
CA ASP A 163 4.56 9.98 3.88
C ASP A 163 4.69 8.80 2.92
N LEU A 164 3.82 7.78 3.08
CA LEU A 164 3.87 6.54 2.33
C LEU A 164 3.11 6.61 1.01
N ASN A 165 3.54 5.80 0.03
CA ASN A 165 2.67 5.46 -1.09
C ASN A 165 1.49 4.64 -0.57
N PHE A 166 0.29 4.88 -1.12
CA PHE A 166 -0.93 4.38 -0.52
C PHE A 166 -1.97 3.91 -1.54
N MET A 167 -2.43 2.69 -1.36
CA MET A 167 -3.62 2.15 -1.99
C MET A 167 -4.77 2.13 -0.97
N PRO A 168 -5.79 2.99 -1.08
CA PRO A 168 -6.81 3.15 -0.03
C PRO A 168 -7.56 1.88 0.36
N PHE A 169 -7.72 0.94 -0.57
CA PHE A 169 -8.39 -0.32 -0.33
C PHE A 169 -7.89 -1.42 -1.26
N LEU A 170 -7.22 -2.45 -0.72
CA LEU A 170 -6.68 -3.56 -1.51
C LEU A 170 -7.74 -4.25 -2.36
N LEU A 171 -8.93 -4.47 -1.81
CA LEU A 171 -10.04 -5.15 -2.46
C LEU A 171 -10.96 -4.22 -3.26
N LYS A 172 -10.45 -3.07 -3.72
CA LYS A 172 -11.22 -2.14 -4.55
C LYS A 172 -11.76 -2.85 -5.80
N GLY A 173 -13.08 -2.84 -5.95
CA GLY A 173 -13.78 -3.49 -7.07
C GLY A 173 -13.99 -5.01 -6.91
N VAL A 174 -13.40 -5.64 -5.88
CA VAL A 174 -13.47 -7.08 -5.59
C VAL A 174 -14.40 -7.39 -4.42
N ALA A 175 -14.26 -6.66 -3.32
CA ALA A 175 -15.01 -6.94 -2.08
C ALA A 175 -16.51 -7.04 -2.31
N LEU A 176 -17.14 -8.05 -1.67
CA LEU A 176 -18.59 -8.31 -1.70
C LEU A 176 -19.18 -8.58 -3.10
N ARG A 177 -18.34 -8.90 -4.08
CA ARG A 177 -18.81 -9.25 -5.43
C ARG A 177 -18.57 -10.73 -5.71
N PRO A 178 -19.60 -11.57 -5.78
CA PRO A 178 -19.46 -13.02 -5.98
C PRO A 178 -18.64 -13.38 -7.23
N LYS A 179 -18.72 -12.59 -8.30
CA LYS A 179 -17.94 -12.77 -9.53
C LYS A 179 -16.43 -12.80 -9.29
N TYR A 180 -15.93 -12.05 -8.30
CA TYR A 180 -14.51 -11.83 -8.03
C TYR A 180 -14.01 -12.55 -6.78
N ASN A 181 -14.89 -13.23 -6.05
CA ASN A 181 -14.55 -13.94 -4.83
C ASN A 181 -14.81 -15.42 -4.95
N GLN A 182 -14.15 -16.22 -4.11
CA GLN A 182 -14.44 -17.61 -3.89
C GLN A 182 -15.81 -17.79 -3.24
N SER A 183 -16.23 -19.02 -3.01
CA SER A 183 -17.56 -19.31 -2.42
C SER A 183 -17.77 -18.73 -1.02
N ASP A 184 -16.67 -18.43 -0.30
CA ASP A 184 -16.70 -17.80 1.02
C ASP A 184 -16.97 -16.29 0.99
N LEU A 185 -16.97 -15.66 -0.17
CA LEU A 185 -17.18 -14.22 -0.41
C LEU A 185 -16.14 -13.29 0.29
N ILE A 186 -15.04 -13.87 0.77
CA ILE A 186 -13.97 -13.19 1.49
C ILE A 186 -12.71 -13.16 0.63
N HIS A 187 -12.31 -14.34 0.13
CA HIS A 187 -11.07 -14.50 -0.61
C HIS A 187 -11.29 -14.28 -2.10
N PRO A 188 -10.43 -13.51 -2.77
CA PRO A 188 -10.49 -13.33 -4.22
C PRO A 188 -10.34 -14.65 -4.96
N ASN A 189 -11.11 -14.85 -6.03
CA ASN A 189 -10.82 -15.88 -7.04
C ASN A 189 -9.84 -15.32 -8.08
N LEU A 190 -9.49 -16.09 -9.11
CA LEU A 190 -8.56 -15.66 -10.16
C LEU A 190 -8.96 -14.31 -10.81
N LEU A 191 -10.26 -14.06 -11.03
CA LEU A 191 -10.71 -12.78 -11.60
C LEU A 191 -10.49 -11.64 -10.62
N GLY A 192 -10.70 -11.88 -9.32
CA GLY A 192 -10.42 -10.93 -8.27
C GLY A 192 -8.92 -10.62 -8.16
N ILE A 193 -8.06 -11.66 -8.20
CA ILE A 193 -6.60 -11.49 -8.19
C ILE A 193 -6.13 -10.66 -9.38
N LYS A 194 -6.63 -10.92 -10.60
CA LYS A 194 -6.29 -10.11 -11.78
C LYS A 194 -6.69 -8.65 -11.63
N LEU A 195 -7.84 -8.36 -11.00
CA LEU A 195 -8.26 -6.99 -10.77
C LEU A 195 -7.39 -6.30 -9.70
N ILE A 196 -7.02 -7.02 -8.63
CA ILE A 196 -6.08 -6.50 -7.61
C ILE A 196 -4.70 -6.24 -8.25
N SER A 197 -4.20 -7.18 -9.06
CA SER A 197 -2.94 -7.05 -9.78
C SER A 197 -2.93 -5.78 -10.64
N ASN A 198 -3.97 -5.57 -11.44
CA ASN A 198 -4.07 -4.38 -12.28
C ASN A 198 -4.08 -3.08 -11.46
N ASN A 199 -4.84 -3.04 -10.38
CA ASN A 199 -4.89 -1.86 -9.50
C ASN A 199 -3.52 -1.56 -8.85
N LEU A 200 -2.78 -2.59 -8.42
CA LEU A 200 -1.42 -2.45 -7.86
C LEU A 200 -0.43 -2.02 -8.94
N LYS A 201 -0.50 -2.64 -10.13
CA LYS A 201 0.38 -2.36 -11.26
C LYS A 201 0.33 -0.88 -11.66
N GLU A 202 -0.86 -0.29 -11.78
CA GLU A 202 -1.03 1.13 -12.08
C GLU A 202 -0.25 2.01 -11.08
N ILE A 203 -0.41 1.75 -9.77
CA ILE A 203 0.31 2.50 -8.73
C ILE A 203 1.83 2.27 -8.82
N ILE A 204 2.29 1.04 -9.03
CA ILE A 204 3.71 0.71 -9.12
C ILE A 204 4.37 1.44 -10.31
N ILE A 205 3.69 1.48 -11.46
CA ILE A 205 4.19 2.18 -12.66
C ILE A 205 4.28 3.70 -12.41
N ASP A 206 3.31 4.28 -11.72
CA ASP A 206 3.33 5.70 -11.36
C ASP A 206 4.50 6.07 -10.44
N LEU A 207 5.02 5.10 -9.65
CA LEU A 207 6.17 5.30 -8.76
C LEU A 207 7.52 5.26 -9.50
N MET A 208 7.57 4.67 -10.69
CA MET A 208 8.77 4.54 -11.54
C MET A 208 8.87 5.66 -12.57
#